data_14c6727e45f4391e178a9165afc3c089
#
_entry.id   14c6727e45f4391e178a9165afc3c089
#
_cell.length_a   1.000
_cell.length_b   1.000
_cell.length_c   1.000
_cell.angle_alpha   90.00
_cell.angle_beta   90.00
_cell.angle_gamma   90.00
#
_symmetry.space_group_name_H-M   'P 1'
#
loop_
_entity.id
_entity.type
_entity.pdbx_description
1 polymer ?
#
loop_
_entity_poly.entity_id
_entity_poly.type
_entity_poly.pdbx_seq_one_letter_code
_entity_poly.pdbx_strand_id
1 'polypeptide(L)'
;MKKVIIAVVVIASIGLVAWKLSDNKKQMAETAKLAEKVSDYIPVELGTVTSKKLESHVTNIGTFEAYTDLTMLAETEGLVLKIYHKKGDFVKKGELLAEVENELLQAEVTATKANYEKLKTDFDRFTKLAEKDAVTERQLEDINVATANAEAQYKSAKKRLEDTYIRATATGTINEDYIQEGSNISRKGKLYDIVDVSQLKLNVKVTGSHVLSIHEGDEVKVTSDIYPSKTFTAKVTAIAAKADNSLKYDIELLMKNSDENPLKAGMFGKAHFEFTNAGEGLYISREALAGSIKEPQVFIVQDGRAKLIDIAIGDILDNEIQVVSGLKEGDEVVVNGQINLKDGTKVKTLNANDDTNLSASK
;
A
#
# COMPACT_ATOMS: atom_id res chain seq x y z
N MET A 1 -53.47 -55.10 71.02
CA MET A 1 -52.82 -55.56 69.80
C MET A 1 -52.49 -54.44 68.84
N LYS A 2 -53.36 -53.48 68.50
CA LYS A 2 -53.01 -52.38 67.54
C LYS A 2 -51.85 -51.48 67.95
N LYS A 3 -51.64 -51.19 69.24
CA LYS A 3 -50.52 -50.32 69.70
C LYS A 3 -49.12 -50.99 69.56
N VAL A 4 -49.04 -52.33 69.63
CA VAL A 4 -47.80 -53.08 69.48
C VAL A 4 -47.39 -53.14 68.01
N ILE A 5 -48.33 -53.30 67.12
CA ILE A 5 -48.07 -53.29 65.69
C ILE A 5 -47.51 -51.94 65.20
N ILE A 6 -48.08 -50.84 65.70
CA ILE A 6 -47.61 -49.51 65.39
C ILE A 6 -46.15 -49.27 65.84
N ALA A 7 -45.84 -49.75 67.09
CA ALA A 7 -44.50 -49.62 67.63
C ALA A 7 -43.44 -50.42 66.77
N VAL A 8 -43.78 -51.59 66.29
CA VAL A 8 -42.92 -52.40 65.45
C VAL A 8 -42.69 -51.78 64.07
N VAL A 9 -43.72 -51.20 63.48
CA VAL A 9 -43.65 -50.47 62.21
C VAL A 9 -42.78 -49.22 62.34
N VAL A 10 -42.91 -48.46 63.45
CA VAL A 10 -42.04 -47.28 63.67
C VAL A 10 -40.59 -47.68 63.88
N ILE A 11 -40.29 -48.77 64.64
CA ILE A 11 -38.94 -49.23 64.81
C ILE A 11 -38.33 -49.75 63.51
N ALA A 12 -39.11 -50.44 62.65
CA ALA A 12 -38.67 -50.89 61.32
C ALA A 12 -38.42 -49.76 60.39
N SER A 13 -39.21 -48.68 60.41
CA SER A 13 -39.00 -47.51 59.58
C SER A 13 -37.75 -46.70 60.02
N ILE A 14 -37.52 -46.56 61.33
CA ILE A 14 -36.29 -45.95 61.85
C ILE A 14 -35.04 -46.79 61.46
N GLY A 15 -35.15 -48.12 61.50
CA GLY A 15 -34.05 -49.02 61.08
C GLY A 15 -33.74 -48.87 59.61
N LEU A 16 -34.75 -48.76 58.76
CA LEU A 16 -34.62 -48.56 57.31
C LEU A 16 -34.00 -47.18 56.97
N VAL A 17 -34.41 -46.11 57.66
CA VAL A 17 -33.85 -44.79 57.49
C VAL A 17 -32.39 -44.77 57.96
N ALA A 18 -32.07 -45.39 59.08
CA ALA A 18 -30.67 -45.47 59.61
C ALA A 18 -29.78 -46.27 58.67
N TRP A 19 -30.29 -47.35 58.09
CA TRP A 19 -29.56 -48.15 57.08
C TRP A 19 -29.29 -47.35 55.82
N LYS A 20 -30.32 -46.66 55.31
CA LYS A 20 -30.21 -45.82 54.11
C LYS A 20 -29.27 -44.61 54.29
N LEU A 21 -29.30 -44.01 55.50
CA LEU A 21 -28.36 -42.94 55.87
C LEU A 21 -26.90 -43.45 55.97
N SER A 22 -26.70 -44.65 56.46
CA SER A 22 -25.36 -45.29 56.54
C SER A 22 -24.82 -45.65 55.15
N ASP A 23 -25.66 -46.12 54.30
CA ASP A 23 -25.28 -46.47 52.90
C ASP A 23 -24.99 -45.21 52.08
N ASN A 24 -25.79 -44.16 52.21
CA ASN A 24 -25.53 -42.88 51.58
C ASN A 24 -24.24 -42.21 52.09
N LYS A 25 -23.89 -42.40 53.36
CA LYS A 25 -22.63 -41.93 53.96
C LYS A 25 -21.44 -42.67 53.45
N LYS A 26 -21.56 -43.98 53.13
CA LYS A 26 -20.55 -44.78 52.47
C LYS A 26 -20.33 -44.37 51.02
N GLN A 27 -21.43 -44.14 50.28
CA GLN A 27 -21.34 -43.65 48.89
C GLN A 27 -20.76 -42.26 48.79
N MET A 28 -21.13 -41.36 49.71
CA MET A 28 -20.50 -40.03 49.77
C MET A 28 -19.03 -40.09 50.15
N ALA A 29 -18.62 -41.05 51.03
CA ALA A 29 -17.19 -41.21 51.36
C ALA A 29 -16.40 -41.85 50.20
N GLU A 30 -17.00 -42.73 49.41
CA GLU A 30 -16.36 -43.29 48.20
C GLU A 30 -16.28 -42.25 47.09
N THR A 31 -17.33 -41.45 46.86
CA THR A 31 -17.28 -40.31 45.90
C THR A 31 -16.30 -39.24 46.36
N ALA A 32 -16.21 -38.96 47.65
CA ALA A 32 -15.17 -38.06 48.20
C ALA A 32 -13.75 -38.59 48.00
N LYS A 33 -13.53 -39.91 48.20
CA LYS A 33 -12.22 -40.56 47.92
C LYS A 33 -11.88 -40.63 46.45
N LEU A 34 -12.87 -40.69 45.54
CA LEU A 34 -12.67 -40.58 44.08
C LEU A 34 -12.36 -39.13 43.67
N ALA A 35 -12.99 -38.16 44.32
CA ALA A 35 -12.71 -36.73 44.13
C ALA A 35 -11.38 -36.29 44.75
N GLU A 36 -10.86 -37.01 45.76
CA GLU A 36 -9.58 -36.77 46.40
C GLU A 36 -8.40 -37.42 45.66
N LYS A 37 -8.65 -38.22 44.61
CA LYS A 37 -7.66 -38.50 43.58
C LYS A 37 -7.57 -37.29 42.66
N VAL A 38 -7.18 -36.15 43.22
CA VAL A 38 -6.60 -35.03 42.45
C VAL A 38 -5.46 -35.63 41.64
N SER A 39 -5.56 -35.59 40.35
CA SER A 39 -4.49 -36.03 39.46
C SER A 39 -3.21 -35.35 39.94
N ASP A 40 -2.19 -36.14 40.33
CA ASP A 40 -0.91 -35.65 40.87
C ASP A 40 -0.13 -34.82 39.85
N TYR A 41 -0.76 -34.59 38.68
CA TYR A 41 -0.22 -33.85 37.54
C TYR A 41 -1.32 -33.05 36.81
N ILE A 42 -0.95 -31.90 36.27
CA ILE A 42 -1.81 -31.08 35.44
C ILE A 42 -1.54 -31.45 33.95
N PRO A 43 -2.58 -31.78 33.20
CA PRO A 43 -2.43 -32.03 31.76
C PRO A 43 -2.08 -30.72 31.04
N VAL A 44 -1.06 -30.75 30.19
CA VAL A 44 -0.59 -29.60 29.39
C VAL A 44 -0.33 -30.04 27.96
N GLU A 45 -0.55 -29.09 27.04
CA GLU A 45 -0.18 -29.21 25.65
C GLU A 45 1.14 -28.44 25.43
N LEU A 46 2.07 -29.07 24.69
CA LEU A 46 3.39 -28.51 24.43
C LEU A 46 3.49 -27.99 23.00
N GLY A 47 4.11 -26.84 22.83
CA GLY A 47 4.62 -26.33 21.57
C GLY A 47 6.14 -26.33 21.57
N THR A 48 6.76 -26.49 20.44
CA THR A 48 8.21 -26.45 20.27
C THR A 48 8.68 -25.09 19.82
N VAL A 49 9.75 -24.60 20.40
CA VAL A 49 10.47 -23.40 19.94
C VAL A 49 11.12 -23.70 18.59
N THR A 50 10.73 -23.04 17.55
CA THR A 50 11.27 -23.26 16.20
C THR A 50 12.05 -22.06 15.72
N SER A 51 13.19 -22.32 15.06
CA SER A 51 13.92 -21.29 14.32
C SER A 51 13.35 -21.18 12.92
N LYS A 52 12.90 -19.99 12.54
CA LYS A 52 12.41 -19.72 11.20
C LYS A 52 12.65 -18.27 10.79
N LYS A 53 12.72 -18.06 9.48
CA LYS A 53 12.61 -16.74 8.88
C LYS A 53 11.13 -16.41 8.76
N LEU A 54 10.70 -15.38 9.44
CA LEU A 54 9.32 -14.94 9.28
C LEU A 54 9.24 -13.85 8.22
N GLU A 55 8.36 -14.05 7.24
CA GLU A 55 8.00 -13.04 6.26
C GLU A 55 6.90 -12.16 6.85
N SER A 56 7.18 -10.88 6.99
CA SER A 56 6.17 -9.90 7.40
C SER A 56 5.49 -9.36 6.16
N HIS A 57 4.19 -9.54 6.08
CA HIS A 57 3.36 -8.99 5.01
C HIS A 57 2.66 -7.72 5.50
N VAL A 58 2.97 -6.60 4.87
CA VAL A 58 2.32 -5.32 5.19
C VAL A 58 1.53 -4.84 3.99
N THR A 59 0.24 -4.61 4.20
CA THR A 59 -0.65 -4.07 3.17
C THR A 59 -0.93 -2.60 3.44
N ASN A 60 -0.60 -1.76 2.47
CA ASN A 60 -0.86 -0.33 2.51
C ASN A 60 -1.86 0.06 1.42
N ILE A 61 -2.85 0.86 1.80
CA ILE A 61 -3.85 1.37 0.87
C ILE A 61 -3.38 2.71 0.33
N GLY A 62 -3.55 2.90 -0.98
CA GLY A 62 -3.26 4.13 -1.68
C GLY A 62 -4.28 4.46 -2.75
N THR A 63 -4.07 5.58 -3.43
CA THR A 63 -4.91 6.03 -4.55
C THR A 63 -4.12 5.98 -5.83
N PHE A 64 -4.72 5.46 -6.89
CA PHE A 64 -4.13 5.51 -8.22
C PHE A 64 -4.22 6.93 -8.76
N GLU A 65 -3.11 7.43 -9.24
CA GLU A 65 -3.00 8.69 -9.96
C GLU A 65 -2.62 8.42 -11.42
N ALA A 66 -2.98 9.33 -12.30
CA ALA A 66 -2.58 9.26 -13.70
C ALA A 66 -1.06 9.45 -13.82
N TYR A 67 -0.46 8.82 -14.82
CA TYR A 67 0.95 9.04 -15.14
C TYR A 67 1.22 10.51 -15.48
N THR A 68 0.33 11.12 -16.26
CA THR A 68 0.31 12.55 -16.54
C THR A 68 -1.10 13.08 -16.34
N ASP A 69 -1.24 14.17 -15.61
CA ASP A 69 -2.46 14.94 -15.45
C ASP A 69 -2.11 16.42 -15.70
N LEU A 70 -2.53 16.95 -16.83
CA LEU A 70 -2.07 18.24 -17.31
C LEU A 70 -3.25 19.14 -17.74
N THR A 71 -3.38 20.28 -17.08
CA THR A 71 -4.25 21.37 -17.55
C THR A 71 -3.51 22.24 -18.56
N MET A 72 -3.99 22.24 -19.78
CA MET A 72 -3.52 23.14 -20.84
C MET A 72 -4.09 24.53 -20.69
N LEU A 73 -3.23 25.54 -20.72
CA LEU A 73 -3.60 26.96 -20.67
C LEU A 73 -3.36 27.62 -22.02
N ALA A 74 -4.20 28.61 -22.35
CA ALA A 74 -4.06 29.38 -23.57
C ALA A 74 -2.82 30.28 -23.56
N GLU A 75 -1.98 30.16 -24.60
CA GLU A 75 -0.86 31.07 -24.87
C GLU A 75 -1.30 32.29 -25.68
N THR A 76 -2.46 32.18 -26.35
CA THR A 76 -3.07 33.24 -27.19
C THR A 76 -4.44 33.67 -26.66
N GLU A 77 -4.99 34.71 -27.28
CA GLU A 77 -6.37 35.20 -27.07
C GLU A 77 -7.05 35.36 -28.39
N GLY A 78 -8.37 35.23 -28.43
CA GLY A 78 -9.17 35.38 -29.63
C GLY A 78 -10.38 34.46 -29.70
N LEU A 79 -11.09 34.51 -30.82
CA LEU A 79 -12.27 33.71 -31.08
C LEU A 79 -11.89 32.29 -31.49
N VAL A 80 -12.48 31.29 -30.86
CA VAL A 80 -12.32 29.88 -31.27
C VAL A 80 -13.11 29.64 -32.55
N LEU A 81 -12.41 29.36 -33.64
CA LEU A 81 -13.03 29.10 -34.94
C LEU A 81 -13.52 27.66 -35.05
N LYS A 82 -12.68 26.71 -34.61
CA LYS A 82 -12.96 25.29 -34.79
C LYS A 82 -12.36 24.44 -33.67
N ILE A 83 -13.11 23.41 -33.30
CA ILE A 83 -12.67 22.38 -32.34
C ILE A 83 -12.60 21.05 -33.08
N TYR A 84 -11.44 20.38 -33.04
CA TYR A 84 -11.17 19.11 -33.69
C TYR A 84 -11.36 17.93 -32.74
N HIS A 85 -11.09 18.13 -31.44
CA HIS A 85 -11.20 17.11 -30.40
C HIS A 85 -11.95 17.62 -29.19
N LYS A 86 -12.75 16.75 -28.59
CA LYS A 86 -13.63 17.04 -27.46
C LYS A 86 -13.33 16.11 -26.28
N LYS A 87 -13.96 16.39 -25.15
CA LYS A 87 -13.94 15.52 -23.98
C LYS A 87 -14.21 14.06 -24.35
N GLY A 88 -13.33 13.16 -23.89
CA GLY A 88 -13.37 11.72 -24.14
C GLY A 88 -12.48 11.26 -25.30
N ASP A 89 -12.01 12.15 -26.17
CA ASP A 89 -11.13 11.79 -27.28
C ASP A 89 -9.71 11.49 -26.80
N PHE A 90 -9.09 10.48 -27.39
CA PHE A 90 -7.67 10.21 -27.21
C PHE A 90 -6.87 11.03 -28.22
N VAL A 91 -5.83 11.72 -27.74
CA VAL A 91 -4.97 12.60 -28.54
C VAL A 91 -3.50 12.31 -28.32
N LYS A 92 -2.70 12.56 -29.34
CA LYS A 92 -1.24 12.44 -29.29
C LYS A 92 -0.59 13.81 -29.12
N LYS A 93 0.54 13.86 -28.45
CA LYS A 93 1.35 15.08 -28.35
C LYS A 93 1.61 15.69 -29.71
N GLY A 94 1.31 17.00 -29.88
CA GLY A 94 1.44 17.75 -31.10
C GLY A 94 0.17 17.75 -32.01
N GLU A 95 -0.83 16.93 -31.70
CA GLU A 95 -2.07 16.85 -32.45
C GLU A 95 -2.89 18.14 -32.29
N LEU A 96 -3.53 18.60 -33.39
CA LEU A 96 -4.30 19.84 -33.41
C LEU A 96 -5.65 19.64 -32.73
N LEU A 97 -5.90 20.38 -31.65
CA LEU A 97 -7.12 20.28 -30.85
C LEU A 97 -8.17 21.35 -31.22
N ALA A 98 -7.71 22.57 -31.43
CA ALA A 98 -8.58 23.70 -31.77
C ALA A 98 -7.78 24.75 -32.54
N GLU A 99 -8.54 25.63 -33.23
CA GLU A 99 -8.01 26.75 -33.99
C GLU A 99 -8.68 28.06 -33.55
N VAL A 100 -7.84 29.05 -33.29
CA VAL A 100 -8.26 30.42 -32.93
C VAL A 100 -8.09 31.31 -34.13
N GLU A 101 -8.92 32.36 -34.22
CA GLU A 101 -8.87 33.37 -35.29
C GLU A 101 -7.44 33.91 -35.49
N ASN A 102 -6.94 33.84 -36.72
CA ASN A 102 -5.54 34.11 -37.01
C ASN A 102 -5.25 34.84 -38.31
N GLU A 103 -6.29 35.33 -39.00
CA GLU A 103 -6.15 35.99 -40.31
C GLU A 103 -5.17 37.17 -40.25
N LEU A 104 -5.28 38.03 -39.22
CA LEU A 104 -4.39 39.18 -39.06
C LEU A 104 -2.93 38.73 -38.76
N LEU A 105 -2.76 37.67 -37.99
CA LEU A 105 -1.43 37.12 -37.67
C LEU A 105 -0.80 36.46 -38.89
N GLN A 106 -1.58 35.83 -39.78
CA GLN A 106 -1.07 35.30 -41.06
C GLN A 106 -0.56 36.44 -41.96
N ALA A 107 -1.30 37.54 -42.05
CA ALA A 107 -0.88 38.72 -42.80
C ALA A 107 0.42 39.33 -42.21
N GLU A 108 0.51 39.41 -40.86
CA GLU A 108 1.72 39.90 -40.18
C GLU A 108 2.94 39.02 -40.43
N VAL A 109 2.78 37.68 -40.37
CA VAL A 109 3.86 36.74 -40.72
C VAL A 109 4.31 36.91 -42.13
N THR A 110 3.38 37.09 -43.09
CA THR A 110 3.72 37.28 -44.48
C THR A 110 4.54 38.58 -44.72
N ALA A 111 4.17 39.67 -44.07
CA ALA A 111 4.84 40.96 -44.17
C ALA A 111 6.25 40.92 -43.54
N THR A 112 6.34 40.38 -42.33
CA THR A 112 7.64 40.29 -41.59
C THR A 112 8.60 39.32 -42.27
N LYS A 113 8.10 38.21 -42.84
CA LYS A 113 8.87 37.27 -43.64
C LYS A 113 9.49 37.92 -44.86
N ALA A 114 8.68 38.66 -45.66
CA ALA A 114 9.15 39.34 -46.84
C ALA A 114 10.21 40.40 -46.51
N ASN A 115 10.08 41.14 -45.43
CA ASN A 115 11.12 42.07 -44.97
C ASN A 115 12.41 41.38 -44.56
N TYR A 116 12.32 40.29 -43.79
CA TYR A 116 13.50 39.50 -43.39
C TYR A 116 14.23 38.93 -44.64
N GLU A 117 13.52 38.31 -45.58
CA GLU A 117 14.07 37.72 -46.80
C GLU A 117 14.77 38.77 -47.64
N LYS A 118 14.20 39.99 -47.79
CA LYS A 118 14.83 41.11 -48.47
C LYS A 118 16.16 41.50 -47.80
N LEU A 119 16.14 41.75 -46.49
CA LEU A 119 17.33 42.19 -45.77
C LEU A 119 18.42 41.10 -45.75
N LYS A 120 18.04 39.83 -45.65
CA LYS A 120 18.96 38.73 -45.78
C LYS A 120 19.67 38.68 -47.13
N THR A 121 18.92 38.91 -48.22
CA THR A 121 19.49 38.99 -49.55
C THR A 121 20.45 40.21 -49.69
N ASP A 122 20.08 41.36 -49.10
CA ASP A 122 20.95 42.52 -49.08
C ASP A 122 22.22 42.28 -48.25
N PHE A 123 22.13 41.61 -47.08
CA PHE A 123 23.26 41.22 -46.24
C PHE A 123 24.22 40.30 -47.03
N ASP A 124 23.70 39.28 -47.71
CA ASP A 124 24.50 38.36 -48.53
C ASP A 124 25.24 39.12 -49.66
N ARG A 125 24.57 40.16 -50.24
CA ARG A 125 25.15 41.03 -51.25
C ARG A 125 26.25 41.93 -50.66
N PHE A 126 26.00 42.56 -49.52
CA PHE A 126 26.99 43.40 -48.83
C PHE A 126 28.21 42.59 -48.37
N THR A 127 28.03 41.38 -47.90
CA THR A 127 29.11 40.47 -47.50
C THR A 127 30.06 40.21 -48.72
N LYS A 128 29.51 39.92 -49.90
CA LYS A 128 30.29 39.73 -51.13
C LYS A 128 30.98 41.01 -51.62
N LEU A 129 30.41 42.16 -51.36
CA LEU A 129 31.00 43.46 -51.66
C LEU A 129 32.12 43.82 -50.69
N ALA A 130 31.97 43.47 -49.41
CA ALA A 130 33.01 43.62 -48.37
C ALA A 130 34.27 42.77 -48.68
N GLU A 131 34.12 41.54 -49.17
CA GLU A 131 35.22 40.68 -49.62
C GLU A 131 36.06 41.32 -50.74
N LYS A 132 35.51 42.35 -51.43
CA LYS A 132 36.14 43.10 -52.52
C LYS A 132 36.48 44.53 -52.15
N ASP A 133 36.47 44.87 -50.85
CA ASP A 133 36.67 46.22 -50.32
C ASP A 133 35.73 47.30 -50.93
N ALA A 134 34.55 46.88 -51.41
CA ALA A 134 33.62 47.80 -52.10
C ALA A 134 32.61 48.45 -51.17
N VAL A 135 32.58 48.07 -49.87
CA VAL A 135 31.75 48.65 -48.80
C VAL A 135 32.56 48.75 -47.53
N THR A 136 32.14 49.67 -46.64
CA THR A 136 32.79 49.86 -45.34
C THR A 136 32.34 48.79 -44.36
N GLU A 137 33.20 48.47 -43.37
CA GLU A 137 32.83 47.56 -42.28
C GLU A 137 31.59 48.01 -41.54
N ARG A 138 31.42 49.33 -41.31
CA ARG A 138 30.23 49.91 -40.70
C ARG A 138 28.96 49.63 -41.53
N GLN A 139 28.99 49.72 -42.86
CA GLN A 139 27.86 49.41 -43.73
C GLN A 139 27.47 47.94 -43.68
N LEU A 140 28.45 47.05 -43.57
CA LEU A 140 28.19 45.61 -43.37
C LEU A 140 27.59 45.36 -41.98
N GLU A 141 28.09 46.02 -40.93
CA GLU A 141 27.55 45.91 -39.58
C GLU A 141 26.10 46.46 -39.49
N ASP A 142 25.82 47.60 -40.10
CA ASP A 142 24.48 48.20 -40.14
C ASP A 142 23.46 47.24 -40.77
N ILE A 143 23.77 46.64 -41.92
CA ILE A 143 22.86 45.69 -42.60
C ILE A 143 22.71 44.38 -41.81
N ASN A 144 23.80 43.94 -41.15
CA ASN A 144 23.74 42.74 -40.29
C ASN A 144 22.77 42.97 -39.10
N VAL A 145 22.89 44.10 -38.42
CA VAL A 145 21.98 44.47 -37.32
C VAL A 145 20.52 44.61 -37.82
N ALA A 146 20.33 45.21 -38.97
CA ALA A 146 18.98 45.32 -39.58
C ALA A 146 18.39 43.96 -39.91
N THR A 147 19.20 43.02 -40.45
CA THR A 147 18.78 41.68 -40.75
C THR A 147 18.43 40.87 -39.49
N ALA A 148 19.25 40.98 -38.44
CA ALA A 148 18.97 40.32 -37.17
C ALA A 148 17.66 40.81 -36.52
N ASN A 149 17.43 42.12 -36.58
CA ASN A 149 16.17 42.71 -36.07
C ASN A 149 14.94 42.21 -36.86
N ALA A 150 15.02 42.14 -38.19
CA ALA A 150 13.93 41.63 -39.03
C ALA A 150 13.69 40.14 -38.80
N GLU A 151 14.75 39.34 -38.58
CA GLU A 151 14.63 37.95 -38.23
C GLU A 151 13.90 37.74 -36.88
N ALA A 152 14.23 38.56 -35.88
CA ALA A 152 13.57 38.52 -34.57
C ALA A 152 12.07 38.87 -34.70
N GLN A 153 11.74 39.87 -35.50
CA GLN A 153 10.34 40.26 -35.77
C GLN A 153 9.55 39.14 -36.48
N TYR A 154 10.14 38.53 -37.51
CA TYR A 154 9.54 37.39 -38.21
C TYR A 154 9.32 36.19 -37.29
N LYS A 155 10.34 35.81 -36.49
CA LYS A 155 10.22 34.72 -35.50
C LYS A 155 9.11 35.00 -34.47
N SER A 156 8.99 36.23 -33.99
CA SER A 156 7.95 36.62 -33.06
C SER A 156 6.54 36.54 -33.67
N ALA A 157 6.37 37.05 -34.88
CA ALA A 157 5.08 36.98 -35.62
C ALA A 157 4.71 35.50 -35.89
N LYS A 158 5.68 34.69 -36.32
CA LYS A 158 5.49 33.26 -36.55
C LYS A 158 5.06 32.51 -35.29
N LYS A 159 5.70 32.76 -34.14
CA LYS A 159 5.30 32.15 -32.88
C LYS A 159 3.88 32.52 -32.48
N ARG A 160 3.49 33.80 -32.60
CA ARG A 160 2.12 34.23 -32.31
C ARG A 160 1.08 33.56 -33.21
N LEU A 161 1.38 33.35 -34.47
CA LEU A 161 0.55 32.56 -35.37
C LEU A 161 0.46 31.10 -34.98
N GLU A 162 1.63 30.48 -34.63
CA GLU A 162 1.69 29.09 -34.16
C GLU A 162 0.83 28.89 -32.91
N ASP A 163 0.80 29.84 -31.97
CA ASP A 163 0.02 29.80 -30.74
C ASP A 163 -1.48 29.79 -30.95
N THR A 164 -1.97 30.20 -32.16
CA THR A 164 -3.38 30.09 -32.50
C THR A 164 -3.83 28.70 -32.91
N TYR A 165 -2.90 27.82 -33.25
CA TYR A 165 -3.12 26.39 -33.45
C TYR A 165 -2.91 25.62 -32.18
N ILE A 166 -3.96 25.45 -31.40
CA ILE A 166 -3.90 24.78 -30.09
C ILE A 166 -3.61 23.31 -30.30
N ARG A 167 -2.43 22.88 -29.85
CA ARG A 167 -1.95 21.49 -30.01
C ARG A 167 -1.77 20.82 -28.65
N ALA A 168 -2.08 19.50 -28.61
CA ALA A 168 -1.88 18.71 -27.41
C ALA A 168 -0.41 18.76 -26.95
N THR A 169 -0.18 19.11 -25.70
CA THR A 169 1.14 19.17 -25.08
C THR A 169 1.59 17.83 -24.53
N ALA A 170 0.66 16.88 -24.32
CA ALA A 170 0.89 15.51 -23.89
C ALA A 170 0.01 14.54 -24.69
N THR A 171 0.39 13.25 -24.67
CA THR A 171 -0.47 12.16 -25.16
C THR A 171 -1.37 11.73 -24.05
N GLY A 172 -2.66 11.48 -24.32
CA GLY A 172 -3.63 11.06 -23.33
C GLY A 172 -5.08 11.23 -23.79
N THR A 173 -6.01 11.08 -22.88
CA THR A 173 -7.44 11.32 -23.12
C THR A 173 -7.83 12.71 -22.60
N ILE A 174 -8.61 13.42 -23.36
CA ILE A 174 -9.19 14.71 -22.93
C ILE A 174 -10.22 14.41 -21.83
N ASN A 175 -9.91 14.79 -20.61
CA ASN A 175 -10.80 14.62 -19.46
C ASN A 175 -11.85 15.73 -19.36
N GLU A 176 -11.43 16.98 -19.66
CA GLU A 176 -12.32 18.14 -19.73
C GLU A 176 -11.93 19.05 -20.89
N ASP A 177 -12.93 19.65 -21.55
CA ASP A 177 -12.79 20.75 -22.50
C ASP A 177 -13.49 22.00 -21.94
N TYR A 178 -12.78 23.14 -21.91
CA TYR A 178 -13.26 24.39 -21.33
C TYR A 178 -13.63 25.43 -22.38
N ILE A 179 -13.53 25.07 -23.66
CA ILE A 179 -13.74 25.96 -24.79
C ILE A 179 -14.86 25.45 -25.71
N GLN A 180 -15.50 26.35 -26.42
CA GLN A 180 -16.54 26.05 -27.40
C GLN A 180 -16.30 26.86 -28.68
N GLU A 181 -16.71 26.32 -29.82
CA GLU A 181 -16.68 27.08 -31.08
C GLU A 181 -17.50 28.35 -30.94
N GLY A 182 -16.94 29.47 -31.38
CA GLY A 182 -17.53 30.80 -31.24
C GLY A 182 -17.32 31.46 -29.88
N SER A 183 -16.63 30.81 -28.91
CA SER A 183 -16.26 31.47 -27.67
C SER A 183 -14.94 32.23 -27.79
N ASN A 184 -14.78 33.29 -26.98
CA ASN A 184 -13.50 33.97 -26.86
C ASN A 184 -12.66 33.36 -25.75
N ILE A 185 -11.41 33.06 -26.05
CA ILE A 185 -10.39 32.65 -25.06
C ILE A 185 -9.51 33.81 -24.68
N SER A 186 -9.04 33.81 -23.45
CA SER A 186 -8.08 34.78 -22.92
C SER A 186 -6.78 34.08 -22.58
N ARG A 187 -5.64 34.79 -22.62
CA ARG A 187 -4.35 34.26 -22.20
C ARG A 187 -4.42 33.69 -20.79
N LYS A 188 -3.79 32.53 -20.58
CA LYS A 188 -3.83 31.74 -19.34
C LYS A 188 -5.22 31.17 -18.99
N GLY A 189 -6.22 31.29 -19.83
CA GLY A 189 -7.50 30.61 -19.71
C GLY A 189 -7.28 29.09 -19.88
N LYS A 190 -8.07 28.28 -19.16
CA LYS A 190 -8.04 26.83 -19.32
C LYS A 190 -8.60 26.45 -20.69
N LEU A 191 -7.95 25.51 -21.36
CA LEU A 191 -8.36 24.98 -22.65
C LEU A 191 -8.82 23.53 -22.54
N TYR A 192 -7.94 22.65 -22.06
CA TYR A 192 -8.16 21.21 -21.95
C TYR A 192 -7.45 20.66 -20.72
N ASP A 193 -8.05 19.64 -20.11
CA ASP A 193 -7.35 18.75 -19.19
C ASP A 193 -7.06 17.45 -19.94
N ILE A 194 -5.77 17.06 -20.06
CA ILE A 194 -5.33 15.84 -20.73
C ILE A 194 -4.74 14.90 -19.68
N VAL A 195 -5.27 13.69 -19.64
CA VAL A 195 -4.91 12.67 -18.65
C VAL A 195 -4.37 11.43 -19.36
N ASP A 196 -3.16 11.02 -19.00
CA ASP A 196 -2.56 9.77 -19.46
C ASP A 196 -2.70 8.70 -18.37
N VAL A 197 -3.48 7.67 -18.67
CA VAL A 197 -3.69 6.51 -17.80
C VAL A 197 -3.09 5.23 -18.38
N SER A 198 -2.20 5.32 -19.37
CA SER A 198 -1.46 4.17 -19.91
C SER A 198 -0.58 3.50 -18.86
N GLN A 199 -0.12 4.29 -17.92
CA GLN A 199 0.50 3.88 -16.67
C GLN A 199 -0.22 4.56 -15.52
N LEU A 200 -0.14 3.97 -14.32
CA LEU A 200 -0.73 4.54 -13.12
C LEU A 200 0.32 4.58 -12.02
N LYS A 201 0.28 5.64 -11.25
CA LYS A 201 1.04 5.81 -10.03
C LYS A 201 0.15 5.44 -8.85
N LEU A 202 0.60 4.53 -8.00
CA LEU A 202 -0.08 4.25 -6.73
C LEU A 202 0.74 4.86 -5.61
N ASN A 203 0.20 5.89 -4.96
CA ASN A 203 0.84 6.53 -3.81
C ASN A 203 0.34 5.87 -2.53
N VAL A 204 1.28 5.25 -1.80
CA VAL A 204 1.01 4.57 -0.54
C VAL A 204 1.86 5.15 0.59
N LYS A 205 1.35 5.08 1.82
CA LYS A 205 2.03 5.59 3.00
C LYS A 205 2.52 4.44 3.87
N VAL A 206 3.83 4.41 4.13
CA VAL A 206 4.51 3.37 4.91
C VAL A 206 5.13 3.96 6.17
N THR A 207 5.16 3.21 7.26
CA THR A 207 5.78 3.62 8.52
C THR A 207 7.30 3.63 8.45
N GLY A 208 7.95 4.40 9.33
CA GLY A 208 9.42 4.50 9.39
C GLY A 208 10.11 3.16 9.67
N SER A 209 9.45 2.22 10.37
CA SER A 209 10.00 0.88 10.63
C SER A 209 10.20 0.04 9.36
N HIS A 210 9.34 0.25 8.34
CA HIS A 210 9.36 -0.55 7.11
C HIS A 210 10.03 0.16 5.94
N VAL A 211 10.04 1.51 5.93
CA VAL A 211 10.56 2.28 4.78
C VAL A 211 12.04 2.00 4.49
N LEU A 212 12.84 1.70 5.53
CA LEU A 212 14.27 1.41 5.38
C LEU A 212 14.55 0.07 4.66
N SER A 213 13.55 -0.82 4.61
CA SER A 213 13.64 -2.10 3.93
C SER A 213 13.09 -2.06 2.49
N ILE A 214 12.60 -0.90 2.03
CA ILE A 214 12.07 -0.70 0.68
C ILE A 214 13.08 0.09 -0.12
N HIS A 215 13.34 -0.35 -1.35
CA HIS A 215 14.31 0.28 -2.24
C HIS A 215 13.65 0.65 -3.57
N GLU A 216 14.18 1.70 -4.20
CA GLU A 216 13.78 2.03 -5.56
C GLU A 216 14.10 0.86 -6.50
N GLY A 217 13.13 0.50 -7.33
CA GLY A 217 13.21 -0.63 -8.23
C GLY A 217 12.58 -1.93 -7.70
N ASP A 218 12.20 -2.01 -6.43
CA ASP A 218 11.52 -3.18 -5.87
C ASP A 218 10.18 -3.41 -6.57
N GLU A 219 9.85 -4.68 -6.80
CA GLU A 219 8.57 -5.09 -7.36
C GLU A 219 7.57 -5.36 -6.22
N VAL A 220 6.41 -4.73 -6.32
CA VAL A 220 5.35 -4.79 -5.31
C VAL A 220 4.07 -5.31 -5.94
N LYS A 221 3.44 -6.29 -5.31
CA LYS A 221 2.12 -6.79 -5.72
C LYS A 221 1.05 -5.77 -5.34
N VAL A 222 0.19 -5.45 -6.29
CA VAL A 222 -0.91 -4.50 -6.12
C VAL A 222 -2.23 -5.19 -6.44
N THR A 223 -3.22 -5.00 -5.57
CA THR A 223 -4.59 -5.46 -5.80
C THR A 223 -5.57 -4.29 -5.75
N SER A 224 -6.73 -4.44 -6.38
CA SER A 224 -7.81 -3.46 -6.33
C SER A 224 -9.13 -4.17 -6.07
N ASP A 225 -9.99 -3.55 -5.27
CA ASP A 225 -11.31 -4.10 -4.97
C ASP A 225 -12.25 -4.10 -6.21
N ILE A 226 -11.86 -3.37 -7.28
CA ILE A 226 -12.56 -3.38 -8.57
C ILE A 226 -12.36 -4.72 -9.30
N TYR A 227 -11.17 -5.31 -9.20
CA TYR A 227 -10.81 -6.60 -9.79
C TYR A 227 -10.22 -7.55 -8.72
N PRO A 228 -11.03 -8.12 -7.82
CA PRO A 228 -10.56 -8.85 -6.64
C PRO A 228 -9.70 -10.09 -6.96
N SER A 229 -9.90 -10.69 -8.14
CA SER A 229 -9.15 -11.88 -8.59
C SER A 229 -7.89 -11.56 -9.38
N LYS A 230 -7.58 -10.26 -9.59
CA LYS A 230 -6.40 -9.84 -10.37
C LYS A 230 -5.36 -9.22 -9.46
N THR A 231 -4.12 -9.62 -9.69
CA THR A 231 -2.94 -9.02 -9.08
C THR A 231 -2.14 -8.31 -10.16
N PHE A 232 -1.82 -7.06 -9.90
CA PHE A 232 -0.97 -6.24 -10.75
C PHE A 232 0.43 -6.18 -10.13
N THR A 233 1.44 -5.96 -10.95
CA THR A 233 2.81 -5.72 -10.48
C THR A 233 3.13 -4.26 -10.69
N ALA A 234 3.59 -3.60 -9.64
CA ALA A 234 4.07 -2.23 -9.66
C ALA A 234 5.54 -2.18 -9.22
N LYS A 235 6.24 -1.14 -9.62
CA LYS A 235 7.64 -0.91 -9.27
C LYS A 235 7.78 0.34 -8.43
N VAL A 236 8.57 0.29 -7.37
CA VAL A 236 8.90 1.47 -6.55
C VAL A 236 9.72 2.43 -7.42
N THR A 237 9.21 3.64 -7.64
CA THR A 237 9.88 4.69 -8.42
C THR A 237 10.42 5.83 -7.56
N ALA A 238 9.79 6.08 -6.41
CA ALA A 238 10.25 7.10 -5.49
C ALA A 238 9.86 6.79 -4.05
N ILE A 239 10.72 7.19 -3.13
CA ILE A 239 10.51 7.10 -1.69
C ILE A 239 10.74 8.49 -1.11
N ALA A 240 9.76 9.04 -0.40
CA ALA A 240 9.88 10.36 0.22
C ALA A 240 11.04 10.39 1.23
N ALA A 241 11.91 11.41 1.14
CA ALA A 241 13.00 11.59 2.07
C ALA A 241 12.57 12.09 3.46
N LYS A 242 11.30 12.51 3.61
CA LYS A 242 10.72 13.06 4.84
C LYS A 242 9.34 12.47 5.10
N ALA A 243 9.09 12.10 6.36
CA ALA A 243 7.78 11.69 6.82
C ALA A 243 6.77 12.86 6.81
N ASP A 244 5.51 12.53 6.61
CA ASP A 244 4.40 13.44 6.78
C ASP A 244 4.07 13.69 8.28
N ASN A 245 3.03 14.47 8.56
CA ASN A 245 2.60 14.78 9.93
C ASN A 245 2.12 13.55 10.72
N SER A 246 1.86 12.43 10.04
CA SER A 246 1.45 11.15 10.64
C SER A 246 2.63 10.20 10.82
N LEU A 247 3.87 10.69 10.67
CA LEU A 247 5.13 9.93 10.73
C LEU A 247 5.19 8.80 9.71
N LYS A 248 4.53 8.97 8.54
CA LYS A 248 4.55 8.03 7.42
C LYS A 248 5.30 8.62 6.24
N TYR A 249 5.94 7.77 5.47
CA TYR A 249 6.67 8.10 4.26
C TYR A 249 5.82 7.76 3.03
N ASP A 250 5.72 8.70 2.09
CA ASP A 250 5.05 8.46 0.81
C ASP A 250 5.97 7.62 -0.10
N ILE A 251 5.41 6.57 -0.67
CA ILE A 251 6.07 5.71 -1.66
C ILE A 251 5.24 5.75 -2.94
N GLU A 252 5.88 6.11 -4.03
CA GLU A 252 5.29 6.08 -5.37
C GLU A 252 5.61 4.73 -6.03
N LEU A 253 4.55 4.03 -6.42
CA LEU A 253 4.61 2.78 -7.17
C LEU A 253 4.09 3.02 -8.58
N LEU A 254 4.89 2.72 -9.59
CA LEU A 254 4.51 2.83 -11.00
C LEU A 254 4.10 1.46 -11.54
N MET A 255 2.95 1.39 -12.19
CA MET A 255 2.48 0.18 -12.86
C MET A 255 1.95 0.48 -14.26
N LYS A 256 2.10 -0.46 -15.18
CA LYS A 256 1.45 -0.40 -16.48
C LYS A 256 -0.03 -0.72 -16.30
N ASN A 257 -0.90 0.12 -16.86
CA ASN A 257 -2.32 -0.16 -16.87
C ASN A 257 -2.67 -1.29 -17.84
N SER A 258 -3.68 -2.07 -17.52
CA SER A 258 -4.11 -3.21 -18.34
C SER A 258 -5.24 -2.78 -19.28
N ASP A 259 -5.13 -3.15 -20.56
CA ASP A 259 -6.20 -2.92 -21.54
C ASP A 259 -7.42 -3.81 -21.27
N GLU A 260 -7.21 -5.00 -20.70
CA GLU A 260 -8.29 -5.95 -20.37
C GLU A 260 -9.02 -5.58 -19.07
N ASN A 261 -8.29 -5.03 -18.09
CA ASN A 261 -8.81 -4.67 -16.78
C ASN A 261 -8.36 -3.24 -16.44
N PRO A 262 -8.89 -2.22 -17.15
CA PRO A 262 -8.40 -0.87 -17.03
C PRO A 262 -8.79 -0.26 -15.67
N LEU A 263 -7.80 0.21 -14.94
CA LEU A 263 -7.98 1.02 -13.75
C LEU A 263 -7.98 2.51 -14.15
N LYS A 264 -8.64 3.34 -13.36
CA LYS A 264 -8.70 4.79 -13.57
C LYS A 264 -8.03 5.53 -12.41
N ALA A 265 -7.51 6.70 -12.68
CA ALA A 265 -7.07 7.63 -11.65
C ALA A 265 -8.23 7.95 -10.68
N GLY A 266 -7.92 8.08 -9.39
CA GLY A 266 -8.90 8.24 -8.32
C GLY A 266 -9.40 6.94 -7.68
N MET A 267 -9.14 5.76 -8.27
CA MET A 267 -9.48 4.48 -7.66
C MET A 267 -8.49 4.11 -6.54
N PHE A 268 -8.92 3.24 -5.62
CA PHE A 268 -8.07 2.73 -4.55
C PHE A 268 -7.35 1.45 -4.96
N GLY A 269 -6.11 1.33 -4.49
CA GLY A 269 -5.28 0.13 -4.61
C GLY A 269 -4.65 -0.26 -3.28
N LYS A 270 -4.31 -1.53 -3.16
CA LYS A 270 -3.62 -2.11 -2.00
C LYS A 270 -2.26 -2.62 -2.46
N ALA A 271 -1.20 -2.05 -1.93
CA ALA A 271 0.17 -2.51 -2.15
C ALA A 271 0.56 -3.51 -1.05
N HIS A 272 1.04 -4.67 -1.45
CA HIS A 272 1.46 -5.75 -0.57
C HIS A 272 2.99 -5.81 -0.55
N PHE A 273 3.56 -5.31 0.53
CA PHE A 273 5.00 -5.39 0.76
C PHE A 273 5.33 -6.67 1.51
N GLU A 274 6.31 -7.41 1.03
CA GLU A 274 6.85 -8.61 1.65
C GLU A 274 8.22 -8.26 2.23
N PHE A 275 8.34 -8.29 3.55
CA PHE A 275 9.61 -8.05 4.24
C PHE A 275 10.14 -9.37 4.78
N THR A 276 11.28 -9.79 4.28
CA THR A 276 12.00 -10.91 4.88
C THR A 276 12.86 -10.33 5.99
N ASN A 277 12.46 -10.52 7.25
CA ASN A 277 13.33 -10.18 8.37
C ASN A 277 14.62 -10.97 8.22
N ALA A 278 15.74 -10.28 8.08
CA ALA A 278 17.03 -10.84 7.66
C ALA A 278 17.70 -11.77 8.70
N GLY A 279 17.00 -12.16 9.79
CA GLY A 279 17.50 -13.04 10.83
C GLY A 279 16.62 -14.28 11.00
N GLU A 280 17.23 -15.43 11.14
CA GLU A 280 16.58 -16.57 11.78
C GLU A 280 16.27 -16.19 13.22
N GLY A 281 15.00 -16.16 13.57
CA GLY A 281 14.52 -15.86 14.90
C GLY A 281 13.90 -17.10 15.54
N LEU A 282 13.96 -17.19 16.85
CA LEU A 282 13.21 -18.20 17.60
C LEU A 282 11.78 -17.70 17.75
N TYR A 283 10.81 -18.56 17.48
CA TYR A 283 9.39 -18.23 17.57
C TYR A 283 8.64 -19.24 18.43
N ILE A 284 7.67 -18.71 19.19
CA ILE A 284 6.72 -19.50 19.98
C ILE A 284 5.30 -19.06 19.63
N SER A 285 4.33 -19.96 19.84
CA SER A 285 2.92 -19.57 19.76
C SER A 285 2.60 -18.49 20.80
N ARG A 286 1.80 -17.52 20.45
CA ARG A 286 1.29 -16.48 21.36
C ARG A 286 0.58 -17.07 22.59
N GLU A 287 -0.03 -18.23 22.43
CA GLU A 287 -0.71 -18.96 23.48
C GLU A 287 0.26 -19.46 24.57
N ALA A 288 1.56 -19.62 24.26
CA ALA A 288 2.57 -20.04 25.23
C ALA A 288 2.89 -18.95 26.28
N LEU A 289 2.48 -17.70 26.06
CA LEU A 289 2.78 -16.60 26.97
C LEU A 289 1.99 -16.74 28.28
N ALA A 290 2.67 -16.92 29.38
CA ALA A 290 2.08 -17.06 30.72
C ALA A 290 1.96 -15.72 31.47
N GLY A 291 2.77 -14.73 31.10
CA GLY A 291 2.77 -13.38 31.68
C GLY A 291 2.08 -12.34 30.81
N SER A 292 2.32 -11.09 31.11
CA SER A 292 1.92 -9.97 30.26
C SER A 292 2.99 -9.67 29.20
N ILE A 293 2.62 -8.93 28.16
CA ILE A 293 3.59 -8.44 27.13
C ILE A 293 4.69 -7.57 27.78
N LYS A 294 4.42 -6.93 28.93
CA LYS A 294 5.39 -6.11 29.66
C LYS A 294 6.36 -6.93 30.52
N GLU A 295 5.91 -8.09 30.98
CA GLU A 295 6.65 -9.04 31.78
C GLU A 295 6.44 -10.43 31.18
N PRO A 296 7.09 -10.70 30.02
CA PRO A 296 6.83 -11.91 29.27
C PRO A 296 7.49 -13.11 29.94
N GLN A 297 6.68 -14.12 30.25
CA GLN A 297 7.10 -15.38 30.89
C GLN A 297 6.51 -16.55 30.13
N VAL A 298 7.16 -17.69 30.16
CA VAL A 298 6.69 -18.98 29.63
C VAL A 298 6.96 -20.09 30.59
N PHE A 299 6.15 -21.16 30.51
CA PHE A 299 6.45 -22.40 31.20
C PHE A 299 7.15 -23.34 30.22
N ILE A 300 8.32 -23.83 30.61
CA ILE A 300 8.97 -24.99 29.96
C ILE A 300 8.75 -26.27 30.80
N VAL A 301 8.78 -27.42 30.13
CA VAL A 301 8.71 -28.69 30.83
C VAL A 301 10.11 -29.27 30.97
N GLN A 302 10.55 -29.44 32.23
CA GLN A 302 11.83 -30.07 32.56
C GLN A 302 11.61 -31.15 33.59
N ASP A 303 12.03 -32.37 33.33
CA ASP A 303 11.88 -33.54 34.23
C ASP A 303 10.42 -33.77 34.69
N GLY A 304 9.44 -33.58 33.81
CA GLY A 304 8.01 -33.73 34.09
C GLY A 304 7.41 -32.63 35.03
N ARG A 305 8.11 -31.51 35.18
CA ARG A 305 7.66 -30.36 35.97
C ARG A 305 7.67 -29.12 35.13
N ALA A 306 6.67 -28.25 35.35
CA ALA A 306 6.62 -26.92 34.75
C ALA A 306 7.61 -25.99 35.48
N LYS A 307 8.45 -25.32 34.74
CA LYS A 307 9.38 -24.28 35.19
C LYS A 307 9.08 -22.97 34.52
N LEU A 308 8.83 -21.94 35.32
CA LEU A 308 8.58 -20.60 34.81
C LEU A 308 9.91 -19.93 34.44
N ILE A 309 9.96 -19.38 33.22
CA ILE A 309 11.16 -18.70 32.70
C ILE A 309 10.75 -17.31 32.18
N ASP A 310 11.53 -16.30 32.58
CA ASP A 310 11.47 -14.98 31.98
C ASP A 310 12.10 -14.99 30.58
N ILE A 311 11.44 -14.40 29.62
CA ILE A 311 11.94 -14.30 28.24
C ILE A 311 11.99 -12.83 27.81
N ALA A 312 12.85 -12.51 26.84
CA ALA A 312 12.76 -11.25 26.13
C ALA A 312 12.11 -11.52 24.78
N ILE A 313 11.05 -10.75 24.48
CA ILE A 313 10.30 -10.87 23.23
C ILE A 313 10.67 -9.75 22.28
N GLY A 314 10.64 -10.04 20.99
CA GLY A 314 10.78 -9.09 19.89
C GLY A 314 9.43 -8.80 19.22
N ASP A 315 9.37 -8.98 17.92
CA ASP A 315 8.17 -8.73 17.11
C ASP A 315 7.06 -9.75 17.42
N ILE A 316 5.82 -9.25 17.43
CA ILE A 316 4.63 -10.07 17.55
C ILE A 316 3.95 -10.07 16.20
N LEU A 317 3.85 -11.22 15.55
CA LEU A 317 3.32 -11.39 14.20
C LEU A 317 2.17 -12.41 14.23
N ASP A 318 0.98 -11.95 13.99
CA ASP A 318 -0.25 -12.75 14.03
C ASP A 318 -0.37 -13.58 15.33
N ASN A 319 -0.18 -14.89 15.25
CA ASN A 319 -0.24 -15.83 16.38
C ASN A 319 1.14 -16.27 16.90
N GLU A 320 2.22 -15.61 16.49
CA GLU A 320 3.59 -15.96 16.86
C GLU A 320 4.30 -14.79 17.53
N ILE A 321 5.16 -15.11 18.48
CA ILE A 321 6.01 -14.17 19.21
C ILE A 321 7.46 -14.53 18.96
N GLN A 322 8.24 -13.55 18.52
CA GLN A 322 9.69 -13.69 18.42
C GLN A 322 10.31 -13.68 19.81
N VAL A 323 11.16 -14.65 20.10
CA VAL A 323 11.94 -14.73 21.33
C VAL A 323 13.37 -14.29 21.06
N VAL A 324 13.76 -13.19 21.69
CA VAL A 324 15.12 -12.63 21.56
C VAL A 324 16.12 -13.32 22.50
N SER A 325 15.64 -13.69 23.69
CA SER A 325 16.46 -14.41 24.66
C SER A 325 15.60 -15.17 25.69
N GLY A 326 16.18 -16.16 26.35
CA GLY A 326 15.52 -16.94 27.39
C GLY A 326 15.17 -18.36 26.97
N LEU A 327 15.09 -18.68 25.69
CA LEU A 327 14.79 -19.98 25.13
C LEU A 327 15.85 -20.40 24.09
N LYS A 328 15.89 -21.70 23.79
CA LYS A 328 16.70 -22.29 22.72
C LYS A 328 15.80 -23.00 21.73
N GLU A 329 16.30 -23.17 20.52
CA GLU A 329 15.62 -23.99 19.51
C GLU A 329 15.44 -25.43 20.04
N GLY A 330 14.22 -25.95 19.88
CA GLY A 330 13.85 -27.26 20.36
C GLY A 330 13.36 -27.33 21.81
N ASP A 331 13.37 -26.22 22.56
CA ASP A 331 12.74 -26.17 23.88
C ASP A 331 11.23 -26.41 23.78
N GLU A 332 10.68 -27.17 24.72
CA GLU A 332 9.24 -27.44 24.80
C GLU A 332 8.57 -26.44 25.75
N VAL A 333 7.70 -25.63 25.24
CA VAL A 333 6.92 -24.60 25.97
C VAL A 333 5.47 -25.04 26.11
N VAL A 334 4.84 -24.72 27.24
CA VAL A 334 3.41 -25.02 27.45
C VAL A 334 2.57 -24.02 26.66
N VAL A 335 1.75 -24.50 25.75
CA VAL A 335 0.82 -23.67 24.94
C VAL A 335 -0.61 -23.72 25.46
N ASN A 336 -0.98 -24.76 26.23
CA ASN A 336 -2.31 -24.87 26.82
C ASN A 336 -2.22 -25.50 28.22
N GLY A 337 -3.05 -25.04 29.16
CA GLY A 337 -3.07 -25.47 30.56
C GLY A 337 -2.24 -24.60 31.52
N GLN A 338 -1.55 -23.56 31.04
CA GLN A 338 -0.67 -22.66 31.80
C GLN A 338 -1.37 -21.92 32.95
N ILE A 339 -2.67 -21.65 32.84
CA ILE A 339 -3.46 -20.90 33.87
C ILE A 339 -3.44 -21.60 35.23
N ASN A 340 -3.33 -22.92 35.24
CA ASN A 340 -3.35 -23.75 36.43
C ASN A 340 -1.93 -24.11 36.94
N LEU A 341 -0.88 -23.64 36.25
CA LEU A 341 0.51 -23.98 36.60
C LEU A 341 1.10 -22.96 37.57
N LYS A 342 1.96 -23.48 38.41
CA LYS A 342 2.92 -22.72 39.21
C LYS A 342 4.30 -23.32 38.99
N ASP A 343 5.33 -22.56 39.30
CA ASP A 343 6.71 -23.09 39.22
C ASP A 343 6.86 -24.39 40.06
N GLY A 344 7.44 -25.43 39.47
CA GLY A 344 7.59 -26.74 40.05
C GLY A 344 6.40 -27.69 39.97
N THR A 345 5.26 -27.29 39.40
CA THR A 345 4.06 -28.12 39.24
C THR A 345 4.36 -29.36 38.38
N LYS A 346 3.97 -30.55 38.83
CA LYS A 346 4.06 -31.75 38.00
C LYS A 346 3.07 -31.67 36.84
N VAL A 347 3.53 -31.94 35.64
CA VAL A 347 2.73 -31.89 34.40
C VAL A 347 2.75 -33.24 33.68
N LYS A 348 1.69 -33.50 32.96
CA LYS A 348 1.61 -34.61 32.00
C LYS A 348 1.28 -34.10 30.64
N THR A 349 2.09 -34.38 29.66
CA THR A 349 1.90 -33.98 28.27
C THR A 349 0.68 -34.72 27.69
N LEU A 350 -0.24 -34.00 27.12
CA LEU A 350 -1.28 -34.53 26.26
C LEU A 350 -0.71 -34.62 24.84
N ASN A 351 -0.48 -35.84 24.35
CA ASN A 351 -0.18 -36.01 22.93
C ASN A 351 -1.48 -35.83 22.12
N ALA A 352 -1.42 -35.13 21.01
CA ALA A 352 -2.58 -34.83 20.13
C ALA A 352 -3.33 -36.06 19.60
N ASN A 353 -2.91 -37.28 19.96
CA ASN A 353 -3.55 -38.55 19.56
C ASN A 353 -4.46 -39.17 20.64
N ASP A 354 -4.57 -38.60 21.86
CA ASP A 354 -5.37 -39.20 22.95
C ASP A 354 -6.82 -38.75 23.01
N ASP A 355 -7.24 -37.75 22.17
CA ASP A 355 -8.61 -37.22 22.18
C ASP A 355 -9.68 -38.13 21.55
N THR A 356 -9.32 -39.29 21.02
CA THR A 356 -10.28 -40.23 20.41
C THR A 356 -11.03 -41.13 21.37
N ASN A 357 -10.68 -41.15 22.68
CA ASN A 357 -11.27 -42.11 23.65
C ASN A 357 -12.20 -41.48 24.69
N LEU A 358 -12.39 -40.16 24.72
CA LEU A 358 -13.27 -39.49 25.71
C LEU A 358 -14.68 -39.20 25.22
N SER A 359 -14.99 -39.44 23.95
CA SER A 359 -16.35 -39.21 23.41
C SER A 359 -17.22 -40.46 23.29
N ALA A 360 -16.75 -41.65 23.77
CA ALA A 360 -17.45 -42.92 23.65
C ALA A 360 -18.13 -43.41 24.93
N SER A 361 -18.26 -42.58 25.96
CA SER A 361 -19.03 -42.92 27.16
C SER A 361 -19.96 -41.79 27.60
N LYS A 362 -21.02 -41.62 26.87
CA LYS A 362 -22.29 -41.03 27.34
C LYS A 362 -23.45 -41.80 26.85
#